data_c779d6c57a3536925ee05805ba1a7faa
#
_entry.id   c779d6c57a3536925ee05805ba1a7faa
#
_cell.length_a   1.000
_cell.length_b   1.000
_cell.length_c   1.000
_cell.angle_alpha   90.00
_cell.angle_beta   90.00
_cell.angle_gamma   90.00
#
_symmetry.space_group_name_H-M   'P 1'
#
loop_
_entity.id
_entity.type
_entity.pdbx_description
1 polymer ?
#
loop_
_entity_poly.entity_id
_entity_poly.type
_entity_poly.pdbx_seq_one_letter_code
_entity_poly.pdbx_strand_id
1 'polypeptide(L)'
;MRIVSWNVNGLRACAKKGFLQVLQRKKIDVMALQEVRAYPEQLPDKVRSPRDWLGYFAPATRPGYSGVAIYSRIKPTRVECGLGESRFDEEGRFLLAQFSRMSIASVYFPKGSGKDRDNSRVPYKMDFYRAVFDRIQHQRKLGPVFVTGDFNTAHHVIDIARPKSNLKASGFLPEERQELTRWEDAGWVDTFRHRHPEEAGHYTWWRQFGGARQHNVGWRIDYVFASKTANHRVKNAFIWRKTMGSDHCPVGVDLV
;
A
#
# COMPACT_ATOMS: atom_id res chain seq x y z
N MET A 1 1.83 8.98 -16.88
CA MET A 1 1.63 9.29 -15.45
C MET A 1 2.20 8.16 -14.61
N ARG A 2 2.89 8.46 -13.49
CA ARG A 2 3.47 7.44 -12.60
C ARG A 2 2.84 7.49 -11.22
N ILE A 3 2.26 6.37 -10.77
CA ILE A 3 1.69 6.16 -9.44
C ILE A 3 2.63 5.23 -8.68
N VAL A 4 3.00 5.63 -7.45
CA VAL A 4 3.89 4.85 -6.57
C VAL A 4 3.23 4.67 -5.21
N SER A 5 3.39 3.50 -4.61
CA SER A 5 2.99 3.20 -3.23
C SER A 5 4.21 2.81 -2.41
N TRP A 6 4.31 3.26 -1.16
CA TRP A 6 5.41 2.94 -0.27
C TRP A 6 4.98 2.94 1.20
N ASN A 7 5.06 1.80 1.85
CA ASN A 7 5.04 1.75 3.30
C ASN A 7 6.38 2.29 3.82
N VAL A 8 6.34 3.45 4.47
CA VAL A 8 7.55 4.19 4.90
C VAL A 8 8.01 3.84 6.33
N ASN A 9 7.25 3.00 7.04
CA ASN A 9 7.54 2.59 8.42
C ASN A 9 7.97 3.78 9.32
N GLY A 10 7.18 4.86 9.25
CA GLY A 10 7.43 6.13 9.92
C GLY A 10 8.06 7.19 9.01
N LEU A 11 7.23 8.13 8.52
CA LEU A 11 7.66 9.14 7.54
C LEU A 11 8.79 10.04 8.05
N ARG A 12 8.81 10.37 9.34
CA ARG A 12 9.89 11.17 9.94
C ARG A 12 11.25 10.45 9.84
N ALA A 13 11.26 9.15 10.11
CA ALA A 13 12.48 8.33 10.01
C ALA A 13 12.90 8.10 8.56
N CYS A 14 11.95 7.81 7.68
CA CYS A 14 12.18 7.64 6.25
C CYS A 14 12.69 8.92 5.59
N ALA A 15 12.22 10.09 6.02
CA ALA A 15 12.67 11.39 5.53
C ALA A 15 14.15 11.63 5.79
N LYS A 16 14.66 11.21 6.95
CA LYS A 16 16.11 11.25 7.28
C LYS A 16 16.94 10.29 6.42
N LYS A 17 16.31 9.29 5.81
CA LYS A 17 16.96 8.24 5.01
C LYS A 17 16.74 8.41 3.49
N GLY A 18 16.26 9.57 3.04
CA GLY A 18 16.20 9.89 1.62
C GLY A 18 14.83 9.88 0.96
N PHE A 19 13.73 9.91 1.71
CA PHE A 19 12.37 9.98 1.15
C PHE A 19 12.21 11.11 0.12
N LEU A 20 12.67 12.34 0.44
CA LEU A 20 12.54 13.49 -0.47
C LEU A 20 13.32 13.30 -1.78
N GLN A 21 14.49 12.64 -1.72
CA GLN A 21 15.26 12.30 -2.92
C GLN A 21 14.51 11.32 -3.82
N VAL A 22 13.84 10.33 -3.24
CA VAL A 22 12.98 9.39 -4.00
C VAL A 22 11.82 10.14 -4.65
N LEU A 23 11.13 10.99 -3.89
CA LEU A 23 9.99 11.77 -4.35
C LEU A 23 10.35 12.67 -5.54
N GLN A 24 11.53 13.32 -5.50
CA GLN A 24 11.97 14.27 -6.52
C GLN A 24 12.57 13.61 -7.76
N ARG A 25 13.40 12.54 -7.58
CA ARG A 25 14.21 11.98 -8.66
C ARG A 25 13.49 10.97 -9.56
N LYS A 26 12.40 10.38 -9.13
CA LYS A 26 11.77 9.22 -9.81
C LYS A 26 10.66 9.59 -10.80
N LYS A 27 10.47 10.88 -11.12
CA LYS A 27 9.40 11.37 -12.02
C LYS A 27 8.02 10.82 -11.60
N ILE A 28 7.72 10.91 -10.30
CA ILE A 28 6.47 10.44 -9.71
C ILE A 28 5.43 11.56 -9.84
N ASP A 29 4.20 11.22 -10.18
CA ASP A 29 3.07 12.15 -10.23
C ASP A 29 2.20 12.03 -8.98
N VAL A 30 1.99 10.79 -8.48
CA VAL A 30 1.26 10.50 -7.25
C VAL A 30 2.02 9.46 -6.43
N MET A 31 2.22 9.73 -5.14
CA MET A 31 2.83 8.80 -4.19
C MET A 31 1.89 8.57 -3.01
N ALA A 32 1.43 7.33 -2.88
CA ALA A 32 0.65 6.85 -1.74
C ALA A 32 1.59 6.30 -0.66
N LEU A 33 1.36 6.65 0.59
CA LEU A 33 2.18 6.23 1.72
C LEU A 33 1.35 5.48 2.75
N GLN A 34 1.97 4.48 3.37
CA GLN A 34 1.43 3.73 4.49
C GLN A 34 2.41 3.80 5.67
N GLU A 35 1.89 3.60 6.86
CA GLU A 35 2.63 3.73 8.13
C GLU A 35 3.34 5.09 8.26
N VAL A 36 2.62 6.18 8.03
CA VAL A 36 3.14 7.55 8.22
C VAL A 36 3.56 7.81 9.65
N ARG A 37 2.83 7.28 10.64
CA ARG A 37 3.12 7.30 12.09
C ARG A 37 3.41 8.71 12.63
N ALA A 38 2.77 9.70 12.08
CA ALA A 38 2.90 11.10 12.51
C ALA A 38 1.65 11.89 12.15
N TYR A 39 1.33 12.87 12.96
CA TYR A 39 0.43 13.93 12.55
C TYR A 39 1.15 14.90 11.59
N PRO A 40 0.44 15.58 10.68
CA PRO A 40 1.05 16.51 9.73
C PRO A 40 1.92 17.58 10.42
N GLU A 41 1.50 18.07 11.60
CA GLU A 41 2.18 19.10 12.38
C GLU A 41 3.52 18.62 12.95
N GLN A 42 3.71 17.32 13.09
CA GLN A 42 4.94 16.70 13.57
C GLN A 42 5.98 16.47 12.47
N LEU A 43 5.61 16.75 11.22
CA LEU A 43 6.50 16.62 10.06
C LEU A 43 7.25 17.95 9.83
N PRO A 44 8.55 17.90 9.50
CA PRO A 44 9.22 19.09 9.00
C PRO A 44 8.50 19.66 7.77
N ASP A 45 8.46 21.00 7.63
CA ASP A 45 7.71 21.66 6.54
C ASP A 45 8.06 21.11 5.16
N LYS A 46 9.34 20.91 4.88
CA LYS A 46 9.82 20.33 3.62
C LYS A 46 9.31 18.89 3.34
N VAL A 47 8.89 18.18 4.40
CA VAL A 47 8.30 16.84 4.29
C VAL A 47 6.78 16.93 4.22
N ARG A 48 6.17 17.79 5.05
CA ARG A 48 4.72 18.00 5.06
C ARG A 48 4.21 18.59 3.75
N SER A 49 4.93 19.56 3.21
CA SER A 49 4.59 20.30 1.98
C SER A 49 5.84 20.45 1.10
N PRO A 50 6.29 19.36 0.45
CA PRO A 50 7.42 19.46 -0.47
C PRO A 50 7.08 20.39 -1.63
N ARG A 51 8.07 21.10 -2.15
CA ARG A 51 7.89 21.98 -3.30
C ARG A 51 7.27 21.21 -4.47
N ASP A 52 6.25 21.79 -5.11
CA ASP A 52 5.48 21.24 -6.24
C ASP A 52 4.64 20.00 -5.89
N TRP A 53 4.37 19.77 -4.60
CA TRP A 53 3.54 18.67 -4.13
C TRP A 53 2.42 19.13 -3.20
N LEU A 54 1.27 18.51 -3.34
CA LEU A 54 0.14 18.61 -2.42
C LEU A 54 0.13 17.36 -1.54
N GLY A 55 0.13 17.54 -0.22
CA GLY A 55 0.11 16.44 0.76
C GLY A 55 -1.26 16.31 1.41
N TYR A 56 -1.83 15.12 1.39
CA TYR A 56 -3.09 14.75 2.05
C TYR A 56 -2.82 13.62 3.05
N PHE A 57 -3.35 13.72 4.25
CA PHE A 57 -3.02 12.82 5.35
C PHE A 57 -4.30 12.32 6.04
N ALA A 58 -4.31 11.03 6.39
CA ALA A 58 -5.27 10.40 7.27
C ALA A 58 -4.49 9.77 8.44
N PRO A 59 -4.15 10.55 9.49
CA PRO A 59 -3.46 10.03 10.65
C PRO A 59 -4.38 9.17 11.50
N ALA A 60 -3.80 8.24 12.27
CA ALA A 60 -4.54 7.53 13.31
C ALA A 60 -4.78 8.45 14.51
N THR A 61 -5.85 8.20 15.27
CA THR A 61 -6.13 8.87 16.54
C THR A 61 -5.00 8.62 17.57
N ARG A 62 -4.43 7.40 17.54
CA ARG A 62 -3.30 7.04 18.40
C ARG A 62 -1.99 7.62 17.85
N PRO A 63 -1.25 8.44 18.61
CA PRO A 63 0.03 8.99 18.18
C PRO A 63 1.06 7.93 17.83
N GLY A 64 1.83 8.15 16.75
CA GLY A 64 2.94 7.29 16.34
C GLY A 64 2.53 5.92 15.78
N TYR A 65 1.25 5.74 15.48
CA TYR A 65 0.67 4.50 14.99
C TYR A 65 0.04 4.68 13.60
N SER A 66 0.13 3.67 12.73
CA SER A 66 -0.57 3.60 11.44
C SER A 66 -0.46 4.91 10.60
N GLY A 67 -1.58 5.37 10.05
CA GLY A 67 -1.67 6.57 9.21
C GLY A 67 -1.27 6.34 7.77
N VAL A 68 -2.07 6.88 6.85
CA VAL A 68 -1.76 6.89 5.40
C VAL A 68 -1.70 8.31 4.87
N ALA A 69 -1.04 8.49 3.73
CA ALA A 69 -1.00 9.78 3.04
C ALA A 69 -0.97 9.59 1.51
N ILE A 70 -1.32 10.66 0.80
CA ILE A 70 -1.10 10.78 -0.63
C ILE A 70 -0.39 12.12 -0.88
N TYR A 71 0.75 12.07 -1.55
CA TYR A 71 1.39 13.21 -2.18
C TYR A 71 1.06 13.22 -3.67
N SER A 72 0.66 14.37 -4.20
CA SER A 72 0.31 14.50 -5.61
C SER A 72 0.82 15.81 -6.20
N ARG A 73 1.34 15.76 -7.42
CA ARG A 73 1.64 16.94 -8.26
C ARG A 73 0.39 17.48 -8.96
N ILE A 74 -0.64 16.65 -9.04
CA ILE A 74 -1.91 16.97 -9.68
C ILE A 74 -2.93 17.19 -8.56
N LYS A 75 -3.64 18.31 -8.59
CA LYS A 75 -4.68 18.58 -7.60
C LYS A 75 -5.87 17.61 -7.79
N PRO A 76 -6.21 16.79 -6.79
CA PRO A 76 -7.41 15.98 -6.83
C PRO A 76 -8.67 16.86 -6.77
N THR A 77 -9.75 16.39 -7.36
CA THR A 77 -11.07 17.06 -7.30
C THR A 77 -11.73 16.84 -5.96
N ARG A 78 -11.43 15.70 -5.30
CA ARG A 78 -11.97 15.35 -3.99
C ARG A 78 -10.98 14.43 -3.26
N VAL A 79 -10.91 14.56 -1.94
CA VAL A 79 -10.16 13.67 -1.05
C VAL A 79 -11.07 13.23 0.08
N GLU A 80 -11.09 11.94 0.36
CA GLU A 80 -11.91 11.33 1.40
C GLU A 80 -11.03 10.45 2.29
N CYS A 81 -11.20 10.57 3.61
CA CYS A 81 -10.51 9.76 4.61
C CYS A 81 -11.51 8.81 5.28
N GLY A 82 -11.06 7.60 5.58
CA GLY A 82 -11.86 6.61 6.30
C GLY A 82 -12.87 5.86 5.42
N LEU A 83 -13.50 4.89 6.04
CA LEU A 83 -14.48 3.97 5.45
C LEU A 83 -15.91 4.24 5.96
N GLY A 84 -16.06 5.15 6.95
CA GLY A 84 -17.32 5.45 7.62
C GLY A 84 -17.60 4.56 8.84
N GLU A 85 -16.62 3.78 9.30
CA GLU A 85 -16.71 2.95 10.50
C GLU A 85 -15.62 3.38 11.49
N SER A 86 -16.01 3.91 12.68
CA SER A 86 -15.07 4.44 13.68
C SER A 86 -13.95 3.45 14.03
N ARG A 87 -14.26 2.15 14.16
CA ARG A 87 -13.28 1.10 14.47
C ARG A 87 -12.13 1.01 13.46
N PHE A 88 -12.34 1.43 12.20
CA PHE A 88 -11.33 1.48 11.16
C PHE A 88 -10.75 2.88 11.00
N ASP A 89 -11.60 3.89 11.09
CA ASP A 89 -11.24 5.28 10.77
C ASP A 89 -10.31 5.87 11.83
N GLU A 90 -10.45 5.46 13.11
CA GLU A 90 -9.54 5.81 14.19
C GLU A 90 -8.09 5.32 13.97
N GLU A 91 -7.90 4.29 13.15
CA GLU A 91 -6.57 3.78 12.81
C GLU A 91 -5.92 4.48 11.59
N GLY A 92 -6.65 5.38 10.88
CA GLY A 92 -6.13 6.17 9.76
C GLY A 92 -5.54 5.30 8.64
N ARG A 93 -6.31 4.30 8.18
CA ARG A 93 -5.81 3.26 7.25
C ARG A 93 -6.25 3.42 5.81
N PHE A 94 -7.16 4.36 5.53
CA PHE A 94 -7.74 4.55 4.20
C PHE A 94 -7.79 6.03 3.83
N LEU A 95 -7.31 6.36 2.63
CA LEU A 95 -7.43 7.67 2.02
C LEU A 95 -7.65 7.51 0.52
N LEU A 96 -8.69 8.15 -0.02
CA LEU A 96 -9.05 8.12 -1.42
C LEU A 96 -8.90 9.52 -2.03
N ALA A 97 -8.08 9.67 -3.05
CA ALA A 97 -7.98 10.86 -3.87
C ALA A 97 -8.67 10.63 -5.22
N GLN A 98 -9.63 11.47 -5.56
CA GLN A 98 -10.32 11.46 -6.85
C GLN A 98 -9.70 12.51 -7.77
N PHE A 99 -9.40 12.11 -8.97
CA PHE A 99 -8.94 12.97 -10.05
C PHE A 99 -9.98 12.97 -11.17
N SER A 100 -9.88 13.89 -12.13
CA SER A 100 -10.88 14.01 -13.22
C SER A 100 -11.10 12.73 -14.02
N ARG A 101 -10.11 11.83 -14.08
CA ARG A 101 -10.14 10.63 -14.92
C ARG A 101 -9.96 9.32 -14.17
N MET A 102 -9.71 9.35 -12.87
CA MET A 102 -9.46 8.15 -12.05
C MET A 102 -9.48 8.46 -10.57
N SER A 103 -9.55 7.42 -9.76
CA SER A 103 -9.37 7.49 -8.32
C SER A 103 -8.19 6.64 -7.87
N ILE A 104 -7.48 7.10 -6.83
CA ILE A 104 -6.32 6.41 -6.24
C ILE A 104 -6.56 6.32 -4.74
N ALA A 105 -6.57 5.10 -4.21
CA ALA A 105 -6.64 4.85 -2.78
C ALA A 105 -5.26 4.48 -2.24
N SER A 106 -4.88 5.08 -1.10
CA SER A 106 -3.78 4.64 -0.24
C SER A 106 -4.37 3.85 0.92
N VAL A 107 -4.01 2.58 1.05
CA VAL A 107 -4.58 1.69 2.06
C VAL A 107 -3.47 0.98 2.84
N TYR A 108 -3.62 0.95 4.16
CA TYR A 108 -2.77 0.17 5.05
C TYR A 108 -3.60 -0.91 5.75
N PHE A 109 -3.61 -2.11 5.19
CA PHE A 109 -4.35 -3.24 5.75
C PHE A 109 -3.75 -3.67 7.08
N PRO A 110 -4.58 -4.01 8.08
CA PRO A 110 -4.09 -4.44 9.38
C PRO A 110 -3.25 -5.72 9.28
N LYS A 111 -2.28 -5.86 10.18
CA LYS A 111 -1.67 -7.17 10.45
C LYS A 111 -2.68 -8.05 11.20
N GLY A 112 -2.77 -9.31 10.85
CA GLY A 112 -3.62 -10.27 11.56
C GLY A 112 -2.97 -10.84 12.83
N SER A 113 -1.65 -10.63 13.02
CA SER A 113 -0.97 -11.01 14.24
C SER A 113 -1.37 -10.11 15.40
N GLY A 114 -1.82 -10.71 16.50
CA GLY A 114 -2.00 -10.05 17.78
C GLY A 114 -0.66 -9.79 18.51
N LYS A 115 -0.76 -9.33 19.76
CA LYS A 115 0.41 -8.98 20.59
C LYS A 115 1.35 -10.18 20.79
N ASP A 116 0.78 -11.38 20.93
CA ASP A 116 1.52 -12.62 21.19
C ASP A 116 1.77 -13.44 19.89
N ARG A 117 1.61 -12.82 18.74
CA ARG A 117 1.72 -13.45 17.39
C ARG A 117 0.72 -14.61 17.18
N ASP A 118 -0.44 -14.51 17.80
CA ASP A 118 -1.47 -15.54 17.94
C ASP A 118 -2.57 -15.50 16.85
N ASN A 119 -2.40 -14.70 15.83
CA ASN A 119 -3.39 -14.47 14.75
C ASN A 119 -4.75 -13.90 15.24
N SER A 120 -4.85 -13.43 16.49
CA SER A 120 -6.10 -12.94 17.10
C SER A 120 -6.73 -11.74 16.37
N ARG A 121 -5.94 -11.01 15.57
CA ARG A 121 -6.43 -9.88 14.77
C ARG A 121 -6.86 -10.25 13.35
N VAL A 122 -6.78 -11.52 12.96
CA VAL A 122 -7.21 -11.95 11.62
C VAL A 122 -8.68 -11.62 11.35
N PRO A 123 -9.64 -11.84 12.27
CA PRO A 123 -11.03 -11.44 12.03
C PRO A 123 -11.18 -9.95 11.73
N TYR A 124 -10.52 -9.09 12.52
CA TYR A 124 -10.52 -7.63 12.30
C TYR A 124 -9.91 -7.26 10.93
N LYS A 125 -8.81 -7.92 10.55
CA LYS A 125 -8.17 -7.73 9.25
C LYS A 125 -9.12 -8.12 8.11
N MET A 126 -9.82 -9.25 8.23
CA MET A 126 -10.78 -9.71 7.22
C MET A 126 -11.98 -8.78 7.10
N ASP A 127 -12.50 -8.25 8.21
CA ASP A 127 -13.55 -7.25 8.19
C ASP A 127 -13.10 -5.96 7.48
N PHE A 128 -11.87 -5.50 7.76
CA PHE A 128 -11.30 -4.35 7.07
C PHE A 128 -11.16 -4.58 5.57
N TYR A 129 -10.74 -5.78 5.14
CA TYR A 129 -10.68 -6.15 3.72
C TYR A 129 -12.04 -6.02 3.05
N ARG A 130 -13.12 -6.50 3.71
CA ARG A 130 -14.48 -6.41 3.19
C ARG A 130 -14.95 -4.96 3.09
N ALA A 131 -14.73 -4.16 4.13
CA ALA A 131 -15.10 -2.74 4.13
C ALA A 131 -14.38 -1.95 3.02
N VAL A 132 -13.07 -2.16 2.84
CA VAL A 132 -12.31 -1.56 1.73
C VAL A 132 -12.86 -2.05 0.39
N PHE A 133 -13.11 -3.35 0.24
CA PHE A 133 -13.66 -3.92 -1.00
C PHE A 133 -14.98 -3.27 -1.38
N ASP A 134 -15.92 -3.18 -0.45
CA ASP A 134 -17.24 -2.59 -0.71
C ASP A 134 -17.12 -1.11 -1.11
N ARG A 135 -16.24 -0.37 -0.41
CA ARG A 135 -15.97 1.04 -0.73
C ARG A 135 -15.42 1.23 -2.15
N ILE A 136 -14.45 0.40 -2.55
CA ILE A 136 -13.83 0.51 -3.89
C ILE A 136 -14.74 -0.06 -4.99
N GLN A 137 -15.59 -1.04 -4.68
CA GLN A 137 -16.63 -1.52 -5.60
C GLN A 137 -17.63 -0.42 -5.95
N HIS A 138 -18.00 0.39 -4.96
CA HIS A 138 -18.82 1.58 -5.23
C HIS A 138 -18.04 2.58 -6.10
N GLN A 139 -16.80 2.87 -5.77
CA GLN A 139 -15.96 3.84 -6.47
C GLN A 139 -15.72 3.48 -7.95
N ARG A 140 -15.50 2.19 -8.27
CA ARG A 140 -15.25 1.78 -9.66
C ARG A 140 -16.44 1.95 -10.61
N LYS A 141 -17.67 2.11 -10.08
CA LYS A 141 -18.85 2.48 -10.88
C LYS A 141 -18.76 3.91 -11.41
N LEU A 142 -17.98 4.76 -10.74
CA LEU A 142 -17.76 6.15 -11.10
C LEU A 142 -16.58 6.35 -12.07
N GLY A 143 -15.73 5.33 -12.23
CA GLY A 143 -14.59 5.38 -13.15
C GLY A 143 -13.42 4.47 -12.75
N PRO A 144 -12.28 4.59 -13.44
CA PRO A 144 -11.08 3.82 -13.16
C PRO A 144 -10.56 4.04 -11.74
N VAL A 145 -10.19 2.94 -11.05
CA VAL A 145 -9.70 2.98 -9.66
C VAL A 145 -8.40 2.20 -9.55
N PHE A 146 -7.42 2.80 -8.88
CA PHE A 146 -6.22 2.13 -8.37
C PHE A 146 -6.30 2.05 -6.85
N VAL A 147 -6.11 0.85 -6.30
CA VAL A 147 -5.97 0.61 -4.86
C VAL A 147 -4.52 0.25 -4.60
N THR A 148 -3.84 1.13 -3.88
CA THR A 148 -2.41 0.99 -3.63
C THR A 148 -2.16 0.82 -2.14
N GLY A 149 -1.18 0.03 -1.76
CA GLY A 149 -0.80 -0.02 -0.37
C GLY A 149 -0.15 -1.31 0.10
N ASP A 150 0.03 -1.37 1.41
CA ASP A 150 0.47 -2.55 2.13
C ASP A 150 -0.75 -3.38 2.55
N PHE A 151 -0.92 -4.51 1.90
CA PHE A 151 -2.03 -5.45 2.14
C PHE A 151 -1.73 -6.41 3.30
N ASN A 152 -0.50 -6.40 3.81
CA ASN A 152 -0.05 -7.33 4.85
C ASN A 152 -0.37 -8.82 4.53
N THR A 153 -0.45 -9.17 3.25
CA THR A 153 -0.76 -10.52 2.75
C THR A 153 0.03 -10.82 1.48
N ALA A 154 0.78 -11.91 1.46
CA ALA A 154 1.34 -12.48 0.24
C ALA A 154 0.27 -13.39 -0.40
N HIS A 155 -0.11 -13.12 -1.66
CA HIS A 155 -1.24 -13.80 -2.29
C HIS A 155 -0.86 -15.24 -2.69
N HIS A 156 0.16 -15.39 -3.52
CA HIS A 156 0.56 -16.68 -4.07
C HIS A 156 1.82 -17.23 -3.41
N VAL A 157 2.08 -18.53 -3.59
CA VAL A 157 3.32 -19.17 -3.11
C VAL A 157 4.57 -18.48 -3.65
N ILE A 158 4.52 -17.97 -4.86
CA ILE A 158 5.62 -17.23 -5.51
C ILE A 158 5.91 -15.85 -4.85
N ASP A 159 4.97 -15.33 -4.04
CA ASP A 159 5.04 -14.03 -3.39
C ASP A 159 5.75 -14.05 -2.04
N ILE A 160 6.27 -15.20 -1.63
CA ILE A 160 6.94 -15.39 -0.35
C ILE A 160 8.16 -16.31 -0.49
N ALA A 161 9.29 -15.92 0.11
CA ALA A 161 10.54 -16.69 -0.02
C ALA A 161 10.51 -18.06 0.65
N ARG A 162 9.75 -18.21 1.74
CA ARG A 162 9.70 -19.45 2.55
C ARG A 162 8.26 -19.84 2.84
N PRO A 163 7.46 -20.25 1.84
CA PRO A 163 6.04 -20.51 2.01
C PRO A 163 5.75 -21.61 3.03
N LYS A 164 6.47 -22.73 2.99
CA LYS A 164 6.25 -23.89 3.89
C LYS A 164 6.38 -23.53 5.37
N SER A 165 7.30 -22.61 5.72
CA SER A 165 7.53 -22.18 7.10
C SER A 165 6.51 -21.18 7.61
N ASN A 166 5.65 -20.63 6.73
CA ASN A 166 4.75 -19.53 7.03
C ASN A 166 3.26 -19.87 6.83
N LEU A 167 2.92 -21.14 6.60
CA LEU A 167 1.53 -21.59 6.34
C LEU A 167 0.55 -21.23 7.49
N LYS A 168 1.07 -21.06 8.71
CA LYS A 168 0.27 -20.71 9.91
C LYS A 168 0.49 -19.27 10.35
N ALA A 169 1.22 -18.47 9.58
CA ALA A 169 1.52 -17.08 9.92
C ALA A 169 0.52 -16.13 9.25
N SER A 170 0.00 -15.17 9.99
CA SER A 170 -0.77 -14.08 9.39
C SER A 170 0.04 -13.39 8.28
N GLY A 171 -0.64 -13.05 7.22
CA GLY A 171 -0.06 -12.57 5.96
C GLY A 171 0.12 -13.69 4.94
N PHE A 172 -0.06 -14.98 5.34
CA PHE A 172 -0.04 -16.11 4.40
C PHE A 172 -1.05 -17.21 4.74
N LEU A 173 -2.02 -16.91 5.61
CA LEU A 173 -3.11 -17.84 5.92
C LEU A 173 -4.01 -18.07 4.71
N PRO A 174 -4.63 -19.26 4.59
CA PRO A 174 -5.52 -19.55 3.46
C PRO A 174 -6.64 -18.53 3.28
N GLU A 175 -7.30 -18.11 4.35
CA GLU A 175 -8.40 -17.15 4.32
C GLU A 175 -7.95 -15.74 3.88
N GLU A 176 -6.76 -15.29 4.29
CA GLU A 176 -6.20 -14.01 3.86
C GLU A 176 -5.87 -14.01 2.35
N ARG A 177 -5.32 -15.12 1.86
CA ARG A 177 -4.99 -15.31 0.44
C ARG A 177 -6.24 -15.45 -0.41
N GLN A 178 -7.25 -16.16 0.08
CA GLN A 178 -8.53 -16.32 -0.60
C GLN A 178 -9.26 -14.98 -0.76
N GLU A 179 -9.07 -14.06 0.17
CA GLU A 179 -9.64 -12.71 0.06
C GLU A 179 -9.04 -11.96 -1.14
N LEU A 180 -7.74 -12.06 -1.40
CA LEU A 180 -7.13 -11.48 -2.60
C LEU A 180 -7.60 -12.17 -3.88
N THR A 181 -7.78 -13.50 -3.86
CA THR A 181 -8.41 -14.23 -4.97
C THR A 181 -9.82 -13.72 -5.23
N ARG A 182 -10.62 -13.47 -4.17
CA ARG A 182 -11.97 -12.88 -4.31
C ARG A 182 -11.94 -11.50 -4.98
N TRP A 183 -10.90 -10.71 -4.73
CA TRP A 183 -10.71 -9.42 -5.42
C TRP A 183 -10.47 -9.64 -6.92
N GLU A 184 -9.61 -10.59 -7.28
CA GLU A 184 -9.32 -10.92 -8.69
C GLU A 184 -10.56 -11.48 -9.40
N ASP A 185 -11.31 -12.38 -8.78
CA ASP A 185 -12.57 -12.94 -9.29
C ASP A 185 -13.63 -11.85 -9.52
N ALA A 186 -13.62 -10.80 -8.69
CA ALA A 186 -14.47 -9.64 -8.86
C ALA A 186 -13.97 -8.64 -9.93
N GLY A 187 -12.86 -8.96 -10.64
CA GLY A 187 -12.32 -8.17 -11.74
C GLY A 187 -11.34 -7.07 -11.32
N TRP A 188 -10.74 -7.17 -10.13
CA TRP A 188 -9.56 -6.39 -9.77
C TRP A 188 -8.30 -7.09 -10.28
N VAL A 189 -7.32 -6.33 -10.73
CA VAL A 189 -6.09 -6.86 -11.32
C VAL A 189 -4.90 -6.48 -10.46
N ASP A 190 -4.17 -7.47 -9.95
CA ASP A 190 -2.81 -7.26 -9.44
C ASP A 190 -1.91 -6.88 -10.62
N THR A 191 -1.61 -5.59 -10.72
CA THR A 191 -0.91 -5.04 -11.90
C THR A 191 0.49 -5.59 -12.10
N PHE A 192 1.19 -5.92 -11.00
CA PHE A 192 2.52 -6.52 -11.08
C PHE A 192 2.43 -7.97 -11.52
N ARG A 193 1.63 -8.80 -10.85
CA ARG A 193 1.53 -10.23 -11.15
C ARG A 193 0.92 -10.48 -12.53
N HIS A 194 0.00 -9.64 -12.97
CA HIS A 194 -0.53 -9.69 -14.34
C HIS A 194 0.54 -9.54 -15.43
N ARG A 195 1.61 -8.79 -15.17
CA ARG A 195 2.73 -8.57 -16.12
C ARG A 195 3.91 -9.50 -15.91
N HIS A 196 4.04 -10.04 -14.72
CA HIS A 196 5.14 -10.91 -14.29
C HIS A 196 4.58 -12.19 -13.65
N PRO A 197 3.77 -12.99 -14.40
CA PRO A 197 2.97 -14.08 -13.83
C PRO A 197 3.81 -15.15 -13.15
N GLU A 198 5.00 -15.46 -13.67
CA GLU A 198 5.85 -16.56 -13.22
C GLU A 198 7.18 -16.09 -12.62
N GLU A 199 7.40 -14.79 -12.51
CA GLU A 199 8.65 -14.25 -12.00
C GLU A 199 8.70 -14.30 -10.47
N ALA A 200 9.52 -15.21 -9.92
CA ALA A 200 9.77 -15.34 -8.48
C ALA A 200 10.79 -14.31 -7.96
N GLY A 201 10.87 -14.16 -6.63
CA GLY A 201 11.90 -13.33 -5.99
C GLY A 201 11.65 -11.83 -6.02
N HIS A 202 10.48 -11.40 -6.46
CA HIS A 202 10.04 -10.02 -6.45
C HIS A 202 9.28 -9.72 -5.16
N TYR A 203 10.03 -9.37 -4.11
CA TYR A 203 9.46 -9.05 -2.80
C TYR A 203 9.44 -7.55 -2.56
N THR A 204 8.59 -7.11 -1.62
CA THR A 204 8.39 -5.71 -1.29
C THR A 204 8.74 -5.40 0.17
N TRP A 205 8.73 -6.41 1.03
CA TRP A 205 9.05 -6.32 2.45
C TRP A 205 10.06 -7.38 2.89
N TRP A 206 10.95 -6.97 3.80
CA TRP A 206 11.96 -7.84 4.42
C TRP A 206 12.07 -7.54 5.91
N ARG A 207 12.16 -8.59 6.70
CA ARG A 207 12.43 -8.45 8.12
C ARG A 207 13.74 -7.68 8.35
N GLN A 208 13.77 -6.75 9.34
CA GLN A 208 14.90 -5.84 9.56
C GLN A 208 16.19 -6.48 10.07
N PHE A 209 16.18 -7.74 10.49
CA PHE A 209 17.32 -8.45 11.06
C PHE A 209 17.63 -9.74 10.30
N GLY A 210 18.84 -10.30 10.55
CA GLY A 210 19.31 -11.53 9.91
C GLY A 210 19.67 -11.37 8.43
N GLY A 211 19.95 -10.16 7.94
CA GLY A 211 20.32 -9.92 6.54
C GLY A 211 19.22 -10.29 5.53
N ALA A 212 17.95 -10.33 5.95
CA ALA A 212 16.84 -10.82 5.13
C ALA A 212 16.75 -10.14 3.76
N ARG A 213 16.95 -8.81 3.72
CA ARG A 213 16.90 -8.06 2.45
C ARG A 213 18.11 -8.34 1.56
N GLN A 214 19.29 -8.52 2.14
CA GLN A 214 20.53 -8.87 1.41
C GLN A 214 20.41 -10.24 0.75
N HIS A 215 19.84 -11.22 1.48
CA HIS A 215 19.62 -12.59 1.00
C HIS A 215 18.30 -12.75 0.24
N ASN A 216 17.54 -11.64 0.04
CA ASN A 216 16.23 -11.62 -0.60
C ASN A 216 15.23 -12.61 0.02
N VAL A 217 15.24 -12.79 1.34
CA VAL A 217 14.24 -13.58 2.07
C VAL A 217 13.10 -12.64 2.49
N GLY A 218 12.20 -12.40 1.56
CA GLY A 218 11.14 -11.39 1.69
C GLY A 218 9.75 -11.90 1.32
N TRP A 219 8.80 -10.97 1.39
CA TRP A 219 7.38 -11.15 1.05
C TRP A 219 6.95 -10.02 0.10
N ARG A 220 6.12 -10.32 -0.87
CA ARG A 220 5.42 -9.31 -1.67
C ARG A 220 4.04 -9.09 -1.03
N ILE A 221 3.93 -8.02 -0.29
CA ILE A 221 2.72 -7.66 0.47
C ILE A 221 2.23 -6.24 0.15
N ASP A 222 3.00 -5.49 -0.64
CA ASP A 222 2.59 -4.19 -1.18
C ASP A 222 2.15 -4.36 -2.63
N TYR A 223 1.01 -3.74 -2.97
CA TYR A 223 0.36 -3.93 -4.28
C TYR A 223 -0.10 -2.61 -4.87
N VAL A 224 -0.30 -2.64 -6.18
CA VAL A 224 -1.17 -1.75 -6.93
C VAL A 224 -2.22 -2.62 -7.61
N PHE A 225 -3.40 -2.72 -7.00
CA PHE A 225 -4.56 -3.30 -7.65
C PHE A 225 -5.25 -2.26 -8.52
N ALA A 226 -5.68 -2.66 -9.70
CA ALA A 226 -6.40 -1.81 -10.64
C ALA A 226 -7.78 -2.40 -10.97
N SER A 227 -8.82 -1.58 -11.05
CA SER A 227 -10.04 -2.00 -11.72
C SER A 227 -9.76 -2.36 -13.19
N LYS A 228 -10.58 -3.19 -13.80
CA LYS A 228 -10.39 -3.60 -15.21
C LYS A 228 -10.16 -2.40 -16.15
N THR A 229 -10.96 -1.35 -16.00
CA THR A 229 -10.83 -0.11 -16.79
C THR A 229 -9.55 0.67 -16.49
N ALA A 230 -9.07 0.63 -15.23
CA ALA A 230 -7.79 1.23 -14.86
C ALA A 230 -6.61 0.43 -15.39
N ASN A 231 -6.68 -0.92 -15.38
CA ASN A 231 -5.61 -1.78 -15.86
C ASN A 231 -5.29 -1.60 -17.35
N HIS A 232 -6.29 -1.26 -18.18
CA HIS A 232 -6.06 -0.92 -19.60
C HIS A 232 -5.12 0.28 -19.82
N ARG A 233 -4.98 1.14 -18.80
CA ARG A 233 -4.07 2.30 -18.83
C ARG A 233 -2.67 1.97 -18.33
N VAL A 234 -2.47 0.81 -17.71
CA VAL A 234 -1.16 0.46 -17.15
C VAL A 234 -0.23 0.04 -18.28
N LYS A 235 0.83 0.81 -18.47
CA LYS A 235 1.91 0.50 -19.41
C LYS A 235 2.95 -0.43 -18.80
N ASN A 236 3.29 -0.20 -17.53
CA ASN A 236 4.31 -0.95 -16.79
C ASN A 236 3.95 -1.05 -15.32
N ALA A 237 4.35 -2.14 -14.66
CA ALA A 237 4.28 -2.30 -13.21
C ALA A 237 5.68 -2.66 -12.70
N PHE A 238 6.08 -2.09 -11.56
CA PHE A 238 7.45 -2.22 -11.08
C PHE A 238 7.55 -2.30 -9.55
N ILE A 239 8.65 -2.89 -9.09
CA ILE A 239 9.08 -2.95 -7.68
C ILE A 239 10.49 -2.37 -7.60
N TRP A 240 10.69 -1.30 -6.83
CA TRP A 240 12.00 -0.66 -6.68
C TRP A 240 12.78 -1.22 -5.51
N ARG A 241 13.13 -2.50 -5.58
CA ARG A 241 13.81 -3.26 -4.52
C ARG A 241 15.06 -2.58 -3.95
N LYS A 242 15.81 -1.84 -4.78
CA LYS A 242 17.04 -1.14 -4.38
C LYS A 242 16.78 0.17 -3.62
N THR A 243 15.54 0.65 -3.54
CA THR A 243 15.21 1.87 -2.79
C THR A 243 15.23 1.56 -1.30
N MET A 244 16.09 2.28 -0.58
CA MET A 244 16.27 2.15 0.87
C MET A 244 15.48 3.24 1.59
N GLY A 245 15.34 3.12 2.93
CA GLY A 245 14.65 4.11 3.78
C GLY A 245 13.58 3.48 4.67
N SER A 246 13.05 2.33 4.25
CA SER A 246 12.08 1.51 5.00
C SER A 246 12.45 0.03 4.87
N ASP A 247 11.87 -0.84 5.68
CA ASP A 247 11.87 -2.29 5.52
C ASP A 247 10.97 -2.76 4.36
N HIS A 248 10.14 -1.88 3.82
CA HIS A 248 9.49 -2.04 2.53
C HIS A 248 10.25 -1.30 1.43
N CYS A 249 9.99 -1.65 0.18
CA CYS A 249 10.40 -0.86 -0.97
C CYS A 249 9.18 -0.35 -1.75
N PRO A 250 9.34 0.74 -2.53
CA PRO A 250 8.25 1.25 -3.34
C PRO A 250 7.82 0.27 -4.44
N VAL A 251 6.50 0.23 -4.69
CA VAL A 251 5.88 -0.43 -5.84
C VAL A 251 5.11 0.61 -6.65
N GLY A 252 4.85 0.35 -7.92
CA GLY A 252 4.12 1.33 -8.70
C GLY A 252 3.79 0.89 -10.11
N VAL A 253 3.10 1.80 -10.82
CA VAL A 253 2.71 1.64 -12.22
C VAL A 253 3.03 2.90 -13.02
N ASP A 254 3.37 2.69 -14.29
CA ASP A 254 3.40 3.72 -15.33
C ASP A 254 2.12 3.60 -16.15
N LEU A 255 1.43 4.71 -16.35
CA LEU A 255 0.23 4.81 -17.18
C LEU A 255 0.55 5.46 -18.52
N VAL A 256 -0.20 5.06 -19.55
CA VAL A 256 -0.26 5.74 -20.83
C VAL A 256 -0.91 7.10 -20.71
#